data_fe2dfb5bcccb70195e5f1c45191ab6ae
#
_entry.id   fe2dfb5bcccb70195e5f1c45191ab6ae
#
_cell.length_a   1.000
_cell.length_b   1.000
_cell.length_c   1.000
_cell.angle_alpha   90.00
_cell.angle_beta   90.00
_cell.angle_gamma   90.00
#
_symmetry.space_group_name_H-M   'P 1'
#
loop_
_entity.id
_entity.type
_entity.pdbx_description
1 polymer ?
#
loop_
_entity_poly.entity_id
_entity_poly.type
_entity_poly.pdbx_seq_one_letter_code
_entity_poly.pdbx_strand_id
1 'polypeptide(L)'
;LIGMEFCDPTTFDVSRLMYWPSCCKDGEYIFEVYDHPFCSLSGLLQMYGDWTDISQWPQVPGTAAIEKRRLAKQEDPTTKRGIIGAFCRTYTISQAMEKFIPGMYDPTDIEGRYTYTGGSTVGGAVVYDGDLFLYSHHATDPCSGMLVNAFDLVRLHMYGDKDRDAKDGTPVNKLPSFVAMSHLAVGDKGVSDLLAKEKMEQARQAFQAEEGETVSEDDLSWISRLTHDGNGKIEKTINNAVLILQNDPLLKGKIVTDEFASCGLILGKVPWSAGEEKRRWKDEDDAGFYNYMELFYGITGREKLDNALLIVSSQNRINDVKEYLKSLKWDGQNRLDTLLSVYLGAEDNGYTRAVMRKSLCAAVARAVTGGVKYDYMPIFTGPQGIGKSTFLRILGKDWFSDS
;
A
#
# COMPACT_ATOMS: atom_id res chain seq x y z
N LEU A 1 20.33 54.15 -17.93
CA LEU A 1 20.54 52.90 -17.15
C LEU A 1 20.79 51.79 -18.15
N ILE A 2 21.88 51.03 -17.97
CA ILE A 2 22.19 49.88 -18.81
C ILE A 2 21.20 48.78 -18.42
N GLY A 3 20.53 48.18 -19.40
CA GLY A 3 19.59 47.06 -19.13
C GLY A 3 20.30 45.85 -18.54
N MET A 4 19.59 45.05 -17.74
CA MET A 4 20.14 43.86 -17.12
C MET A 4 20.64 42.82 -18.12
N GLU A 5 20.16 42.85 -19.35
CA GLU A 5 20.60 42.01 -20.47
C GLU A 5 22.08 42.22 -20.87
N PHE A 6 22.67 43.34 -20.48
CA PHE A 6 24.08 43.66 -20.73
C PHE A 6 25.00 43.33 -19.53
N CYS A 7 24.44 42.87 -18.41
CA CYS A 7 25.22 42.47 -17.24
C CYS A 7 25.67 41.01 -17.34
N ASP A 8 26.93 40.75 -16.97
CA ASP A 8 27.38 39.36 -16.80
C ASP A 8 26.60 38.70 -15.64
N PRO A 9 25.83 37.63 -15.90
CA PRO A 9 25.03 36.97 -14.87
C PRO A 9 25.85 36.51 -13.67
N THR A 10 27.12 36.16 -13.88
CA THR A 10 28.00 35.71 -12.81
C THR A 10 28.41 36.81 -11.82
N THR A 11 28.19 38.08 -12.17
CA THR A 11 28.46 39.25 -11.30
C THR A 11 27.53 39.27 -10.07
N PHE A 12 26.35 38.59 -10.16
CA PHE A 12 25.37 38.50 -9.08
C PHE A 12 25.63 37.32 -8.12
N ASP A 13 26.65 36.53 -8.37
CA ASP A 13 27.07 35.47 -7.47
C ASP A 13 27.89 36.06 -6.31
N VAL A 14 27.38 35.97 -5.08
CA VAL A 14 28.01 36.50 -3.87
C VAL A 14 29.38 35.85 -3.55
N SER A 15 29.65 34.68 -4.12
CA SER A 15 30.90 33.95 -3.96
C SER A 15 31.94 34.31 -5.02
N ARG A 16 31.62 35.14 -5.97
CA ARG A 16 32.52 35.50 -7.09
C ARG A 16 33.70 36.27 -6.60
N LEU A 17 34.90 35.79 -6.94
CA LEU A 17 36.14 36.51 -6.74
C LEU A 17 36.27 37.61 -7.80
N MET A 18 36.54 38.85 -7.36
CA MET A 18 36.87 39.97 -8.26
C MET A 18 38.41 40.14 -8.25
N TYR A 19 38.98 40.25 -9.45
CA TYR A 19 40.41 40.56 -9.59
C TYR A 19 40.65 42.07 -9.48
N TRP A 20 41.82 42.44 -8.98
CA TRP A 20 42.25 43.84 -9.05
C TRP A 20 42.31 44.31 -10.48
N PRO A 21 41.89 45.58 -10.78
CA PRO A 21 42.07 46.12 -12.09
C PRO A 21 43.52 46.01 -12.53
N SER A 22 43.78 45.43 -13.70
CA SER A 22 45.08 45.20 -14.24
C SER A 22 45.02 45.32 -15.76
N CYS A 23 46.09 45.83 -16.39
CA CYS A 23 46.23 45.77 -17.83
C CYS A 23 47.49 44.96 -18.20
N CYS A 24 47.58 44.50 -19.44
CA CYS A 24 48.75 43.85 -19.98
C CYS A 24 49.94 44.84 -20.02
N LYS A 25 51.18 44.30 -20.03
CA LYS A 25 52.40 45.08 -19.96
C LYS A 25 52.47 46.20 -21.01
N ASP A 26 51.90 45.97 -22.19
CA ASP A 26 51.89 46.89 -23.36
C ASP A 26 50.51 47.55 -23.56
N GLY A 27 49.59 47.41 -22.59
CA GLY A 27 48.27 48.02 -22.65
C GLY A 27 48.22 49.40 -22.03
N GLU A 28 47.30 50.23 -22.49
CA GLU A 28 47.00 51.53 -21.91
C GLU A 28 46.06 51.34 -20.70
N TYR A 29 46.50 51.81 -19.50
CA TYR A 29 45.68 51.80 -18.31
C TYR A 29 44.86 53.08 -18.21
N ILE A 30 43.55 53.00 -18.45
CA ILE A 30 42.63 54.11 -18.34
C ILE A 30 41.97 54.04 -16.96
N PHE A 31 42.08 55.13 -16.20
CA PHE A 31 41.44 55.28 -14.91
C PHE A 31 40.77 56.66 -14.86
N GLU A 32 39.45 56.65 -14.78
CA GLU A 32 38.65 57.88 -14.69
C GLU A 32 37.88 57.88 -13.37
N VAL A 33 37.86 58.99 -12.66
CA VAL A 33 37.14 59.22 -11.43
C VAL A 33 36.04 60.23 -11.71
N TYR A 34 34.81 59.82 -11.46
CA TYR A 34 33.63 60.70 -11.57
C TYR A 34 33.23 61.09 -10.13
N ASP A 35 33.44 62.36 -9.77
CA ASP A 35 33.10 62.90 -8.45
C ASP A 35 31.63 63.27 -8.40
N HIS A 36 30.77 62.22 -8.26
CA HIS A 36 29.36 62.37 -8.07
C HIS A 36 28.95 61.84 -6.69
N PRO A 37 27.87 62.38 -6.07
CA PRO A 37 27.35 61.87 -4.83
C PRO A 37 26.94 60.37 -4.98
N PHE A 38 27.12 59.59 -3.91
CA PHE A 38 26.65 58.21 -3.88
C PHE A 38 25.14 58.11 -4.08
N CYS A 39 24.67 57.05 -4.75
CA CYS A 39 23.26 56.80 -4.92
C CYS A 39 22.55 56.73 -3.57
N SER A 40 21.46 57.44 -3.42
CA SER A 40 20.61 57.33 -2.23
C SER A 40 19.86 56.01 -2.24
N LEU A 41 20.03 55.21 -1.20
CA LEU A 41 19.29 53.94 -1.05
C LEU A 41 17.77 54.17 -1.12
N SER A 42 17.25 55.20 -0.47
CA SER A 42 15.84 55.56 -0.52
C SER A 42 15.38 55.94 -1.93
N GLY A 43 16.24 56.66 -2.70
CA GLY A 43 15.95 56.98 -4.08
C GLY A 43 15.92 55.77 -5.01
N LEU A 44 16.77 54.77 -4.77
CA LEU A 44 16.74 53.51 -5.52
C LEU A 44 15.49 52.67 -5.18
N LEU A 45 15.15 52.56 -3.89
CA LEU A 45 13.96 51.83 -3.45
C LEU A 45 12.64 52.44 -3.95
N GLN A 46 12.59 53.79 -4.09
CA GLN A 46 11.43 54.48 -4.67
C GLN A 46 11.20 54.21 -6.16
N MET A 47 12.19 53.65 -6.87
CA MET A 47 12.00 53.20 -8.25
C MET A 47 11.11 51.99 -8.42
N TYR A 48 10.91 51.25 -7.34
CA TYR A 48 9.98 50.12 -7.25
C TYR A 48 8.65 50.59 -6.66
N GLY A 49 7.52 50.12 -7.14
CA GLY A 49 6.21 50.43 -6.58
C GLY A 49 6.11 49.85 -5.15
N ASP A 50 6.42 48.58 -5.01
CA ASP A 50 6.65 47.89 -3.73
C ASP A 50 7.96 47.10 -3.86
N TRP A 51 9.01 47.59 -3.20
CA TRP A 51 10.32 46.93 -3.24
C TRP A 51 10.33 45.57 -2.49
N THR A 52 9.30 45.27 -1.66
CA THR A 52 9.15 43.99 -1.00
C THR A 52 8.53 42.93 -1.90
N ASP A 53 7.88 43.37 -2.99
CA ASP A 53 7.35 42.50 -4.03
C ASP A 53 8.46 42.07 -4.99
N ILE A 54 9.06 40.92 -4.80
CA ILE A 54 10.16 40.40 -5.60
C ILE A 54 9.75 40.11 -7.05
N SER A 55 8.46 40.00 -7.36
CA SER A 55 7.99 39.80 -8.72
C SER A 55 8.29 40.99 -9.64
N GLN A 56 8.45 42.18 -9.04
CA GLN A 56 8.80 43.42 -9.75
C GLN A 56 10.32 43.64 -9.93
N TRP A 57 11.12 42.76 -9.31
CA TRP A 57 12.57 42.91 -9.40
C TRP A 57 13.08 42.50 -10.77
N PRO A 58 14.09 43.22 -11.32
CA PRO A 58 14.74 42.81 -12.57
C PRO A 58 15.33 41.40 -12.43
N GLN A 59 15.03 40.54 -13.39
CA GLN A 59 15.55 39.18 -13.42
C GLN A 59 16.99 39.16 -13.98
N VAL A 60 17.88 38.41 -13.34
CA VAL A 60 19.22 38.17 -13.86
C VAL A 60 19.14 37.38 -15.18
N PRO A 61 19.80 37.82 -16.26
CA PRO A 61 19.77 37.11 -17.53
C PRO A 61 20.22 35.66 -17.38
N GLY A 62 19.42 34.73 -17.91
CA GLY A 62 19.71 33.29 -17.83
C GLY A 62 19.16 32.58 -16.60
N THR A 63 18.61 33.26 -15.59
CA THR A 63 18.02 32.65 -14.40
C THR A 63 16.92 31.66 -14.78
N ALA A 64 16.01 32.03 -15.66
CA ALA A 64 14.96 31.12 -16.14
C ALA A 64 15.52 29.87 -16.84
N ALA A 65 16.65 29.97 -17.54
CA ALA A 65 17.30 28.81 -18.16
C ALA A 65 18.00 27.91 -17.12
N ILE A 66 18.54 28.50 -16.06
CA ILE A 66 19.13 27.73 -14.93
C ILE A 66 18.05 27.02 -14.15
N GLU A 67 16.95 27.70 -13.86
CA GLU A 67 15.79 27.10 -13.19
C GLU A 67 15.17 25.98 -14.03
N LYS A 68 14.99 26.20 -15.32
CA LYS A 68 14.52 25.16 -16.25
C LYS A 68 15.46 23.96 -16.32
N ARG A 69 16.79 24.15 -16.23
CA ARG A 69 17.76 23.06 -16.15
C ARG A 69 17.73 22.33 -14.81
N ARG A 70 17.45 23.02 -13.69
CA ARG A 70 17.25 22.40 -12.37
C ARG A 70 15.98 21.56 -12.35
N LEU A 71 14.88 22.06 -12.88
CA LEU A 71 13.63 21.35 -13.07
C LEU A 71 13.80 20.10 -13.94
N ALA A 72 14.48 20.24 -15.09
CA ALA A 72 14.73 19.11 -16.00
C ALA A 72 15.61 17.99 -15.41
N LYS A 73 16.34 18.26 -14.33
CA LYS A 73 17.13 17.26 -13.57
C LYS A 73 16.36 16.58 -12.45
N GLN A 74 15.20 17.12 -12.06
CA GLN A 74 14.34 16.52 -11.04
C GLN A 74 13.48 15.45 -11.70
N GLU A 75 13.47 14.27 -11.09
CA GLU A 75 12.54 13.22 -11.45
C GLU A 75 11.12 13.64 -11.04
N ASP A 76 10.15 13.44 -11.93
CA ASP A 76 8.73 13.70 -11.64
C ASP A 76 8.33 12.97 -10.34
N PRO A 77 7.90 13.69 -9.29
CA PRO A 77 7.61 13.09 -7.99
C PRO A 77 6.44 12.12 -8.05
N THR A 78 5.54 12.25 -9.04
CA THR A 78 4.39 11.35 -9.23
C THR A 78 4.81 9.98 -9.75
N THR A 79 5.95 9.86 -10.43
CA THR A 79 6.48 8.59 -10.92
C THR A 79 7.21 7.77 -9.85
N LYS A 80 7.54 8.39 -8.71
CA LYS A 80 8.22 7.71 -7.61
C LYS A 80 7.34 6.63 -7.00
N ARG A 81 7.97 5.49 -6.70
CA ARG A 81 7.28 4.40 -5.99
C ARG A 81 7.18 4.69 -4.49
N GLY A 82 6.20 4.07 -3.84
CA GLY A 82 6.01 4.15 -2.39
C GLY A 82 5.36 5.45 -1.93
N ILE A 83 5.59 5.80 -0.65
CA ILE A 83 4.83 6.83 0.06
C ILE A 83 4.98 8.24 -0.53
N ILE A 84 6.19 8.60 -1.00
CA ILE A 84 6.44 9.92 -1.61
C ILE A 84 5.61 10.07 -2.88
N GLY A 85 5.69 9.08 -3.79
CA GLY A 85 4.94 9.12 -5.04
C GLY A 85 3.43 9.09 -4.81
N ALA A 86 2.95 8.25 -3.90
CA ALA A 86 1.54 8.20 -3.57
C ALA A 86 1.03 9.54 -3.01
N PHE A 87 1.79 10.19 -2.12
CA PHE A 87 1.45 11.51 -1.61
C PHE A 87 1.39 12.56 -2.72
N CYS A 88 2.40 12.60 -3.61
CA CYS A 88 2.47 13.56 -4.70
C CYS A 88 1.44 13.29 -5.84
N ARG A 89 0.95 12.06 -5.99
CA ARG A 89 -0.18 11.74 -6.87
C ARG A 89 -1.53 12.12 -6.26
N THR A 90 -1.61 12.11 -4.92
CA THR A 90 -2.84 12.48 -4.19
C THR A 90 -2.97 13.97 -4.02
N TYR A 91 -1.86 14.69 -3.80
CA TYR A 91 -1.84 16.13 -3.52
C TYR A 91 -0.82 16.86 -4.38
N THR A 92 -1.28 17.90 -5.06
CA THR A 92 -0.41 18.91 -5.67
C THR A 92 0.19 19.81 -4.58
N ILE A 93 1.12 20.69 -4.94
CA ILE A 93 1.69 21.67 -4.02
C ILE A 93 0.60 22.54 -3.38
N SER A 94 -0.29 23.10 -4.19
CA SER A 94 -1.37 23.99 -3.71
C SER A 94 -2.34 23.25 -2.78
N GLN A 95 -2.73 22.03 -3.13
CA GLN A 95 -3.59 21.19 -2.28
C GLN A 95 -2.91 20.80 -0.97
N ALA A 96 -1.60 20.53 -1.00
CA ALA A 96 -0.83 20.21 0.19
C ALA A 96 -0.70 21.42 1.13
N MET A 97 -0.50 22.63 0.57
CA MET A 97 -0.52 23.87 1.33
C MET A 97 -1.84 24.07 2.07
N GLU A 98 -2.95 23.96 1.35
CA GLU A 98 -4.28 24.19 1.89
C GLU A 98 -4.63 23.18 3.01
N LYS A 99 -4.33 21.91 2.78
CA LYS A 99 -4.75 20.83 3.69
C LYS A 99 -3.85 20.69 4.92
N PHE A 100 -2.52 20.73 4.75
CA PHE A 100 -1.59 20.32 5.79
C PHE A 100 -0.86 21.48 6.47
N ILE A 101 -0.69 22.60 5.77
CA ILE A 101 0.01 23.78 6.26
C ILE A 101 -0.79 25.08 5.98
N PRO A 102 -2.10 25.10 6.36
CA PRO A 102 -2.97 26.24 6.07
C PRO A 102 -2.42 27.52 6.69
N GLY A 103 -2.48 28.63 5.95
CA GLY A 103 -2.02 29.95 6.39
C GLY A 103 -0.51 30.16 6.42
N MET A 104 0.30 29.19 5.94
CA MET A 104 1.75 29.38 5.81
C MET A 104 2.11 30.11 4.52
N TYR A 105 1.25 30.05 3.52
CA TYR A 105 1.45 30.69 2.22
C TYR A 105 0.16 31.42 1.79
N ASP A 106 0.28 32.70 1.48
CA ASP A 106 -0.80 33.50 0.92
C ASP A 106 -0.64 33.59 -0.61
N PRO A 107 -1.69 33.36 -1.41
CA PRO A 107 -1.64 33.53 -2.85
C PRO A 107 -1.45 35.01 -3.20
N THR A 108 -0.75 35.29 -4.30
CA THR A 108 -0.61 36.62 -4.88
C THR A 108 -1.54 36.79 -6.09
N ASP A 109 -1.62 38.00 -6.64
CA ASP A 109 -2.37 38.29 -7.86
C ASP A 109 -1.75 37.60 -9.12
N ILE A 110 -0.55 37.03 -8.97
CA ILE A 110 0.15 36.31 -10.03
C ILE A 110 -0.03 34.83 -9.81
N GLU A 111 -0.62 34.15 -10.79
CA GLU A 111 -0.84 32.70 -10.76
C GLU A 111 0.48 31.94 -10.53
N GLY A 112 0.45 30.96 -9.61
CA GLY A 112 1.60 30.15 -9.25
C GLY A 112 2.62 30.83 -8.35
N ARG A 113 2.32 32.04 -7.81
CA ARG A 113 3.18 32.73 -6.84
C ARG A 113 2.48 32.89 -5.51
N TYR A 114 3.24 32.65 -4.45
CA TYR A 114 2.79 32.69 -3.08
C TYR A 114 3.75 33.51 -2.22
N THR A 115 3.22 34.09 -1.17
CA THR A 115 3.97 34.79 -0.12
C THR A 115 4.06 33.89 1.10
N TYR A 116 5.26 33.58 1.56
CA TYR A 116 5.45 32.89 2.84
C TYR A 116 5.15 33.87 4.00
N THR A 117 4.17 33.53 4.84
CA THR A 117 3.69 34.44 5.89
C THR A 117 4.71 34.74 7.00
N GLY A 118 5.70 33.86 7.20
CA GLY A 118 6.84 34.09 8.11
C GLY A 118 7.99 34.90 7.46
N GLY A 119 7.84 35.37 6.23
CA GLY A 119 8.84 36.13 5.50
C GLY A 119 8.53 37.64 5.49
N SER A 120 9.51 38.42 5.02
CA SER A 120 9.42 39.88 4.86
C SER A 120 9.19 40.37 3.43
N THR A 121 9.15 39.43 2.46
CA THR A 121 9.00 39.73 1.03
C THR A 121 7.73 39.11 0.47
N VAL A 122 7.17 39.70 -0.59
CA VAL A 122 5.95 39.25 -1.24
C VAL A 122 6.26 38.44 -2.50
N GLY A 123 5.52 37.36 -2.76
CA GLY A 123 5.58 36.62 -4.02
C GLY A 123 6.85 35.79 -4.25
N GLY A 124 7.60 35.48 -3.18
CA GLY A 124 8.88 34.80 -3.23
C GLY A 124 8.82 33.28 -3.36
N ALA A 125 7.67 32.68 -3.15
CA ALA A 125 7.49 31.25 -3.36
C ALA A 125 6.81 31.00 -4.72
N VAL A 126 7.44 30.21 -5.57
CA VAL A 126 7.01 30.00 -6.96
C VAL A 126 6.74 28.53 -7.19
N VAL A 127 5.58 28.24 -7.74
CA VAL A 127 5.14 26.90 -8.13
C VAL A 127 5.48 26.63 -9.59
N TYR A 128 5.98 25.43 -9.87
CA TYR A 128 6.46 25.02 -11.20
C TYR A 128 5.81 23.71 -11.63
N ASP A 129 5.90 23.48 -12.95
CA ASP A 129 5.60 22.23 -13.63
C ASP A 129 4.19 21.68 -13.32
N GLY A 130 3.18 22.55 -13.51
CA GLY A 130 1.79 22.14 -13.31
C GLY A 130 1.46 21.76 -11.86
N ASP A 131 2.01 22.52 -10.89
CA ASP A 131 1.76 22.35 -9.45
C ASP A 131 2.47 21.12 -8.80
N LEU A 132 3.59 20.67 -9.41
CA LEU A 132 4.37 19.53 -8.90
C LEU A 132 5.51 19.96 -7.95
N PHE A 133 6.05 21.14 -8.14
CA PHE A 133 7.20 21.64 -7.38
C PHE A 133 6.98 23.04 -6.87
N LEU A 134 7.59 23.33 -5.71
CA LEU A 134 7.72 24.68 -5.15
C LEU A 134 9.20 25.02 -5.01
N TYR A 135 9.56 26.27 -5.34
CA TYR A 135 10.84 26.87 -4.98
C TYR A 135 10.59 28.17 -4.20
N SER A 136 11.20 28.31 -3.03
CA SER A 136 11.05 29.51 -2.20
C SER A 136 12.33 30.32 -2.15
N HIS A 137 12.21 31.63 -2.45
CA HIS A 137 13.25 32.63 -2.31
C HIS A 137 13.22 33.31 -0.92
N HIS A 138 12.25 33.00 -0.09
CA HIS A 138 12.15 33.55 1.26
C HIS A 138 13.20 32.93 2.18
N ALA A 139 14.15 33.72 2.70
CA ALA A 139 15.26 33.24 3.50
C ALA A 139 14.82 32.54 4.82
N THR A 140 13.68 32.92 5.37
CA THR A 140 13.09 32.34 6.60
C THR A 140 12.21 31.13 6.38
N ASP A 141 11.90 30.82 5.11
CA ASP A 141 11.09 29.67 4.74
C ASP A 141 11.86 28.36 4.99
N PRO A 142 11.31 27.35 5.66
CA PRO A 142 11.92 26.03 5.78
C PRO A 142 12.34 25.40 4.45
N CYS A 143 11.71 25.78 3.33
CA CYS A 143 12.04 25.34 1.98
C CYS A 143 12.97 26.28 1.22
N SER A 144 13.57 27.29 1.88
CA SER A 144 14.42 28.30 1.25
C SER A 144 15.51 27.71 0.37
N GLY A 145 15.60 28.18 -0.88
CA GLY A 145 16.64 27.77 -1.82
C GLY A 145 16.54 26.31 -2.33
N MET A 146 15.49 25.60 -1.98
CA MET A 146 15.27 24.21 -2.38
C MET A 146 14.06 24.10 -3.32
N LEU A 147 14.19 23.21 -4.32
CA LEU A 147 13.07 22.80 -5.13
C LEU A 147 12.44 21.57 -4.47
N VAL A 148 11.23 21.72 -3.93
CA VAL A 148 10.55 20.70 -3.15
C VAL A 148 9.26 20.23 -3.81
N ASN A 149 8.95 18.94 -3.68
CA ASN A 149 7.64 18.37 -4.03
C ASN A 149 6.66 18.51 -2.86
N ALA A 150 5.39 18.12 -3.05
CA ALA A 150 4.35 18.24 -2.03
C ALA A 150 4.68 17.50 -0.73
N PHE A 151 5.30 16.31 -0.80
CA PHE A 151 5.71 15.54 0.38
C PHE A 151 6.79 16.25 1.18
N ASP A 152 7.84 16.74 0.49
CA ASP A 152 8.94 17.44 1.15
C ASP A 152 8.54 18.82 1.66
N LEU A 153 7.63 19.52 0.98
CA LEU A 153 7.05 20.77 1.44
C LEU A 153 6.41 20.59 2.83
N VAL A 154 5.48 19.65 2.95
CA VAL A 154 4.79 19.37 4.22
C VAL A 154 5.77 18.87 5.27
N ARG A 155 6.71 17.98 4.90
CA ARG A 155 7.74 17.45 5.78
C ARG A 155 8.57 18.54 6.45
N LEU A 156 9.09 19.48 5.66
CA LEU A 156 9.97 20.54 6.14
C LEU A 156 9.23 21.51 7.05
N HIS A 157 8.01 21.90 6.70
CA HIS A 157 7.20 22.83 7.52
C HIS A 157 6.72 22.20 8.82
N MET A 158 6.24 20.96 8.80
CA MET A 158 5.67 20.34 10.00
C MET A 158 6.69 19.67 10.91
N TYR A 159 7.76 19.16 10.32
CA TYR A 159 8.66 18.26 11.02
C TYR A 159 10.15 18.57 10.83
N GLY A 160 10.52 19.63 10.08
CA GLY A 160 11.91 20.00 9.83
C GLY A 160 12.73 20.20 11.10
N ASP A 161 12.13 20.73 12.15
CA ASP A 161 12.77 20.92 13.45
C ASP A 161 13.27 19.63 14.11
N LYS A 162 12.67 18.48 13.77
CA LYS A 162 13.07 17.18 14.32
C LYS A 162 14.45 16.73 13.81
N ASP A 163 14.95 17.33 12.74
CA ASP A 163 16.22 16.95 12.12
C ASP A 163 17.41 17.72 12.71
N ARG A 164 17.21 18.64 13.68
CA ARG A 164 18.28 19.49 14.25
C ARG A 164 19.46 18.70 14.83
N ASP A 165 19.17 17.53 15.42
CA ASP A 165 20.20 16.67 16.03
C ASP A 165 20.68 15.56 15.10
N ALA A 166 20.23 15.56 13.84
CA ALA A 166 20.65 14.56 12.85
C ALA A 166 22.11 14.80 12.45
N LYS A 167 22.87 13.72 12.31
CA LYS A 167 24.27 13.81 11.86
C LYS A 167 24.34 14.27 10.41
N ASP A 168 25.33 15.11 10.09
CA ASP A 168 25.60 15.54 8.73
C ASP A 168 25.77 14.32 7.80
N GLY A 169 25.13 14.38 6.62
CA GLY A 169 25.15 13.29 5.66
C GLY A 169 24.15 12.16 5.91
N THR A 170 23.27 12.29 6.93
CA THR A 170 22.18 11.31 7.12
C THR A 170 21.27 11.29 5.89
N PRO A 171 21.02 10.12 5.25
CA PRO A 171 20.09 10.02 4.13
C PRO A 171 18.69 10.49 4.52
N VAL A 172 18.02 11.22 3.62
CA VAL A 172 16.71 11.84 3.88
C VAL A 172 15.69 10.83 4.41
N ASN A 173 15.66 9.61 3.87
CA ASN A 173 14.77 8.53 4.30
C ASN A 173 15.02 7.97 5.71
N LYS A 174 16.10 8.41 6.37
CA LYS A 174 16.45 8.07 7.76
C LYS A 174 16.27 9.24 8.73
N LEU A 175 15.92 10.41 8.22
CA LEU A 175 15.70 11.60 9.04
C LEU A 175 14.42 11.45 9.90
N PRO A 176 14.43 11.95 11.15
CA PRO A 176 13.23 11.95 11.99
C PRO A 176 12.03 12.68 11.37
N SER A 177 12.28 13.75 10.60
CA SER A 177 11.23 14.45 9.85
C SER A 177 10.59 13.55 8.79
N PHE A 178 11.38 12.75 8.09
CA PHE A 178 10.88 11.82 7.07
C PHE A 178 9.99 10.74 7.67
N VAL A 179 10.42 10.17 8.80
CA VAL A 179 9.65 9.19 9.56
C VAL A 179 8.30 9.77 9.98
N ALA A 180 8.31 10.96 10.58
CA ALA A 180 7.08 11.62 11.03
C ALA A 180 6.14 11.95 9.85
N MET A 181 6.67 12.44 8.73
CA MET A 181 5.90 12.70 7.52
C MET A 181 5.34 11.44 6.89
N SER A 182 6.10 10.34 6.90
CA SER A 182 5.62 9.04 6.42
C SER A 182 4.42 8.55 7.23
N HIS A 183 4.45 8.71 8.56
CA HIS A 183 3.31 8.38 9.41
C HIS A 183 2.08 9.24 9.11
N LEU A 184 2.25 10.55 8.91
CA LEU A 184 1.17 11.44 8.50
C LEU A 184 0.57 11.00 7.17
N ALA A 185 1.41 10.72 6.18
CA ALA A 185 0.97 10.32 4.84
C ALA A 185 0.24 8.97 4.83
N VAL A 186 0.69 7.97 5.61
CA VAL A 186 -0.02 6.68 5.76
C VAL A 186 -1.35 6.86 6.51
N GLY A 187 -1.41 7.77 7.48
CA GLY A 187 -2.65 8.09 8.21
C GLY A 187 -3.68 8.86 7.38
N ASP A 188 -3.27 9.44 6.25
CA ASP A 188 -4.17 10.13 5.34
C ASP A 188 -4.95 9.14 4.47
N LYS A 189 -6.29 9.24 4.49
CA LYS A 189 -7.18 8.32 3.79
C LYS A 189 -6.92 8.31 2.28
N GLY A 190 -6.74 9.46 1.65
CA GLY A 190 -6.52 9.54 0.20
C GLY A 190 -5.23 8.85 -0.23
N VAL A 191 -4.14 9.05 0.52
CA VAL A 191 -2.84 8.45 0.25
C VAL A 191 -2.86 6.94 0.51
N SER A 192 -3.47 6.50 1.61
CA SER A 192 -3.56 5.07 1.96
C SER A 192 -4.41 4.29 0.97
N ASP A 193 -5.55 4.84 0.53
CA ASP A 193 -6.42 4.23 -0.47
C ASP A 193 -5.72 4.10 -1.83
N LEU A 194 -4.95 5.12 -2.25
CA LEU A 194 -4.17 5.09 -3.48
C LEU A 194 -3.07 4.01 -3.41
N LEU A 195 -2.30 3.98 -2.33
CA LEU A 195 -1.27 2.95 -2.10
C LEU A 195 -1.85 1.54 -2.15
N ALA A 196 -3.03 1.37 -1.59
CA ALA A 196 -3.75 0.11 -1.60
C ALA A 196 -4.13 -0.31 -3.03
N LYS A 197 -4.76 0.59 -3.78
CA LYS A 197 -5.14 0.36 -5.18
C LYS A 197 -3.94 -0.02 -6.03
N GLU A 198 -2.83 0.70 -5.90
CA GLU A 198 -1.60 0.41 -6.65
C GLU A 198 -1.00 -0.95 -6.31
N LYS A 199 -0.95 -1.31 -5.03
CA LYS A 199 -0.47 -2.63 -4.61
C LYS A 199 -1.34 -3.76 -5.14
N MET A 200 -2.66 -3.58 -5.09
CA MET A 200 -3.60 -4.57 -5.62
C MET A 200 -3.48 -4.74 -7.13
N GLU A 201 -3.31 -3.63 -7.86
CA GLU A 201 -3.11 -3.69 -9.31
C GLU A 201 -1.80 -4.38 -9.66
N GLN A 202 -0.71 -4.10 -8.93
CA GLN A 202 0.56 -4.81 -9.08
C GLN A 202 0.40 -6.32 -8.79
N ALA A 203 -0.41 -6.67 -7.77
CA ALA A 203 -0.71 -8.06 -7.44
C ALA A 203 -1.46 -8.76 -8.57
N ARG A 204 -2.49 -8.11 -9.12
CA ARG A 204 -3.24 -8.62 -10.26
C ARG A 204 -2.36 -8.86 -11.48
N GLN A 205 -1.53 -7.88 -11.83
CA GLN A 205 -0.61 -7.99 -12.96
C GLN A 205 0.44 -9.10 -12.76
N ALA A 206 1.01 -9.21 -11.57
CA ALA A 206 2.03 -10.23 -11.27
C ALA A 206 1.48 -11.66 -11.31
N PHE A 207 0.21 -11.86 -10.97
CA PHE A 207 -0.42 -13.18 -10.93
C PHE A 207 -1.44 -13.42 -12.05
N GLN A 208 -1.47 -12.57 -13.09
CA GLN A 208 -2.37 -12.70 -14.25
C GLN A 208 -3.85 -12.94 -13.84
N ALA A 209 -4.27 -12.32 -12.75
CA ALA A 209 -5.65 -12.40 -12.30
C ALA A 209 -6.57 -11.69 -13.31
N GLU A 210 -7.67 -12.32 -13.70
CA GLU A 210 -8.60 -11.79 -14.69
C GLU A 210 -9.20 -10.45 -14.23
N GLU A 211 -9.36 -9.52 -15.18
CA GLU A 211 -10.12 -8.28 -15.01
C GLU A 211 -11.59 -8.64 -14.73
N GLY A 212 -12.10 -8.39 -13.53
CA GLY A 212 -13.52 -8.67 -13.27
C GLY A 212 -14.06 -8.18 -11.93
N GLU A 213 -13.25 -8.03 -10.91
CA GLU A 213 -13.72 -7.51 -9.63
C GLU A 213 -13.26 -6.07 -9.42
N THR A 214 -14.16 -5.11 -9.64
CA THR A 214 -13.98 -3.72 -9.20
C THR A 214 -14.02 -3.70 -7.68
N VAL A 215 -12.86 -3.43 -7.06
CA VAL A 215 -12.77 -3.24 -5.61
C VAL A 215 -13.45 -1.92 -5.26
N SER A 216 -14.50 -1.95 -4.45
CA SER A 216 -15.16 -0.75 -3.97
C SER A 216 -14.27 0.01 -2.98
N GLU A 217 -14.48 1.32 -2.83
CA GLU A 217 -13.71 2.14 -1.88
C GLU A 217 -13.89 1.68 -0.43
N ASP A 218 -15.06 1.13 -0.09
CA ASP A 218 -15.35 0.56 1.23
C ASP A 218 -14.52 -0.69 1.53
N ASP A 219 -14.13 -1.44 0.51
CA ASP A 219 -13.30 -2.65 0.66
C ASP A 219 -11.82 -2.36 1.01
N LEU A 220 -11.37 -1.11 0.96
CA LEU A 220 -9.99 -0.71 1.24
C LEU A 220 -9.79 -0.08 2.63
N SER A 221 -10.87 0.22 3.35
CA SER A 221 -10.84 0.88 4.67
C SER A 221 -10.02 0.13 5.74
N TRP A 222 -9.83 -1.18 5.58
CA TRP A 222 -9.06 -2.01 6.50
C TRP A 222 -7.55 -1.71 6.48
N ILE A 223 -7.03 -1.12 5.38
CA ILE A 223 -5.59 -0.84 5.21
C ILE A 223 -5.12 0.21 6.23
N SER A 224 -5.97 1.18 6.57
CA SER A 224 -5.68 2.15 7.61
C SER A 224 -5.52 1.54 9.02
N ARG A 225 -5.97 0.29 9.20
CA ARG A 225 -5.86 -0.46 10.47
C ARG A 225 -4.53 -1.22 10.58
N LEU A 226 -3.75 -1.31 9.50
CA LEU A 226 -2.42 -1.93 9.53
C LEU A 226 -1.46 -1.07 10.35
N THR A 227 -0.70 -1.69 11.23
CA THR A 227 0.39 -1.02 11.95
C THR A 227 1.62 -0.89 11.05
N HIS A 228 2.30 0.26 11.16
CA HIS A 228 3.46 0.60 10.36
C HIS A 228 4.67 0.88 11.25
N ASP A 229 5.85 0.52 10.77
CA ASP A 229 7.11 0.83 11.43
C ASP A 229 7.47 2.32 11.30
N GLY A 230 8.54 2.75 11.98
CA GLY A 230 9.04 4.13 11.92
C GLY A 230 9.39 4.64 10.52
N ASN A 231 9.49 3.77 9.51
CA ASN A 231 9.77 4.13 8.12
C ASN A 231 8.51 4.11 7.23
N GLY A 232 7.32 3.96 7.81
CA GLY A 232 6.06 3.85 7.08
C GLY A 232 5.85 2.52 6.35
N LYS A 233 6.66 1.48 6.66
CA LYS A 233 6.44 0.13 6.12
C LYS A 233 5.51 -0.65 7.04
N ILE A 234 4.73 -1.54 6.46
CA ILE A 234 3.84 -2.43 7.23
C ILE A 234 4.69 -3.27 8.19
N GLU A 235 4.36 -3.24 9.49
CA GLU A 235 5.04 -4.04 10.50
C GLU A 235 4.82 -5.53 10.27
N LYS A 236 5.89 -6.31 10.45
CA LYS A 236 5.87 -7.78 10.31
C LYS A 236 5.28 -8.45 11.55
N THR A 237 3.99 -8.21 11.80
CA THR A 237 3.26 -8.76 12.96
C THR A 237 2.24 -9.81 12.53
N ILE A 238 1.90 -10.72 13.43
CA ILE A 238 0.83 -11.71 13.21
C ILE A 238 -0.50 -10.97 12.99
N ASN A 239 -0.75 -9.90 13.73
CA ASN A 239 -1.99 -9.15 13.63
C ASN A 239 -2.19 -8.53 12.24
N ASN A 240 -1.15 -7.92 11.66
CA ASN A 240 -1.21 -7.41 10.30
C ASN A 240 -1.44 -8.52 9.27
N ALA A 241 -0.78 -9.68 9.44
CA ALA A 241 -1.00 -10.83 8.56
C ALA A 241 -2.44 -11.36 8.64
N VAL A 242 -3.03 -11.42 9.84
CA VAL A 242 -4.43 -11.80 10.04
C VAL A 242 -5.37 -10.78 9.40
N LEU A 243 -5.14 -9.48 9.59
CA LEU A 243 -5.93 -8.42 8.95
C LEU A 243 -5.92 -8.54 7.42
N ILE A 244 -4.77 -8.80 6.82
CA ILE A 244 -4.64 -9.01 5.38
C ILE A 244 -5.44 -10.23 4.94
N LEU A 245 -5.24 -11.38 5.57
CA LEU A 245 -5.96 -12.61 5.24
C LEU A 245 -7.50 -12.48 5.33
N GLN A 246 -7.97 -11.65 6.26
CA GLN A 246 -9.41 -11.46 6.48
C GLN A 246 -10.04 -10.46 5.51
N ASN A 247 -9.25 -9.53 4.94
CA ASN A 247 -9.80 -8.38 4.23
C ASN A 247 -9.29 -8.23 2.79
N ASP A 248 -8.09 -8.76 2.46
CA ASP A 248 -7.58 -8.72 1.09
C ASP A 248 -8.57 -9.44 0.14
N PRO A 249 -9.13 -8.77 -0.86
CA PRO A 249 -10.11 -9.34 -1.78
C PRO A 249 -9.65 -10.62 -2.48
N LEU A 250 -8.34 -10.77 -2.69
CA LEU A 250 -7.77 -11.97 -3.31
C LEU A 250 -7.67 -13.17 -2.36
N LEU A 251 -7.77 -12.94 -1.03
CA LEU A 251 -7.60 -13.98 0.01
C LEU A 251 -8.85 -14.16 0.88
N LYS A 252 -9.64 -13.12 1.05
CA LYS A 252 -10.81 -13.07 1.95
C LYS A 252 -11.77 -14.22 1.72
N GLY A 253 -12.00 -15.02 2.76
CA GLY A 253 -12.95 -16.13 2.74
C GLY A 253 -12.50 -17.37 1.96
N LYS A 254 -11.29 -17.34 1.34
CA LYS A 254 -10.83 -18.45 0.50
C LYS A 254 -10.06 -19.52 1.26
N ILE A 255 -9.53 -19.19 2.44
CA ILE A 255 -8.74 -20.12 3.26
C ILE A 255 -9.59 -20.55 4.44
N VAL A 256 -9.91 -21.84 4.49
CA VAL A 256 -10.83 -22.41 5.47
C VAL A 256 -10.28 -23.75 6.02
N THR A 257 -10.85 -24.21 7.13
CA THR A 257 -10.59 -25.54 7.67
C THR A 257 -11.79 -26.44 7.47
N ASP A 258 -11.59 -27.62 6.87
CA ASP A 258 -12.56 -28.70 6.87
C ASP A 258 -12.55 -29.38 8.23
N GLU A 259 -13.63 -29.23 8.98
CA GLU A 259 -13.77 -29.85 10.33
C GLU A 259 -13.86 -31.37 10.26
N PHE A 260 -14.44 -31.90 9.17
CA PHE A 260 -14.63 -33.33 9.04
C PHE A 260 -13.32 -34.04 8.66
N ALA A 261 -12.60 -33.50 7.67
CA ALA A 261 -11.31 -34.05 7.23
C ALA A 261 -10.12 -33.55 8.05
N SER A 262 -10.31 -32.58 8.94
CA SER A 262 -9.25 -31.93 9.75
C SER A 262 -8.09 -31.43 8.90
N CYS A 263 -8.37 -30.79 7.77
CA CYS A 263 -7.37 -30.25 6.86
C CYS A 263 -7.72 -28.85 6.39
N GLY A 264 -6.69 -28.09 5.97
CA GLY A 264 -6.88 -26.81 5.29
C GLY A 264 -7.43 -26.99 3.88
N LEU A 265 -8.31 -26.09 3.48
CA LEU A 265 -8.87 -26.04 2.12
C LEU A 265 -8.74 -24.62 1.55
N ILE A 266 -8.64 -24.57 0.22
CA ILE A 266 -8.77 -23.35 -0.58
C ILE A 266 -10.11 -23.40 -1.29
N LEU A 267 -10.88 -22.32 -1.20
CA LEU A 267 -12.15 -22.12 -1.89
C LEU A 267 -11.93 -21.17 -3.08
N GLY A 268 -11.81 -21.74 -4.27
CA GLY A 268 -11.66 -20.98 -5.51
C GLY A 268 -10.24 -20.47 -5.77
N LYS A 269 -10.14 -19.45 -6.60
CA LYS A 269 -8.88 -18.92 -7.14
C LYS A 269 -8.11 -18.12 -6.08
N VAL A 270 -6.82 -18.38 -5.94
CA VAL A 270 -5.88 -17.61 -5.10
C VAL A 270 -4.75 -17.05 -5.96
N PRO A 271 -4.03 -16.00 -5.51
CA PRO A 271 -3.03 -15.33 -6.34
C PRO A 271 -1.96 -16.27 -6.94
N TRP A 272 -1.54 -17.28 -6.22
CA TRP A 272 -0.48 -18.22 -6.61
C TRP A 272 -0.98 -19.50 -7.30
N SER A 273 -2.29 -19.63 -7.54
CA SER A 273 -2.86 -20.82 -8.20
C SER A 273 -4.08 -20.45 -9.03
N ALA A 274 -4.04 -20.79 -10.30
CA ALA A 274 -5.10 -20.53 -11.27
C ALA A 274 -6.34 -21.44 -11.11
N GLY A 275 -6.28 -22.47 -10.25
CA GLY A 275 -7.40 -23.41 -10.06
C GLY A 275 -8.59 -22.71 -9.40
N GLU A 276 -9.79 -22.92 -9.97
CA GLU A 276 -11.05 -22.34 -9.47
C GLU A 276 -11.80 -23.26 -8.52
N GLU A 277 -11.43 -24.54 -8.46
CA GLU A 277 -12.12 -25.54 -7.67
C GLU A 277 -11.66 -25.56 -6.22
N LYS A 278 -12.58 -25.95 -5.34
CA LYS A 278 -12.30 -26.27 -3.97
C LYS A 278 -11.28 -27.41 -3.90
N ARG A 279 -10.17 -27.19 -3.21
CA ARG A 279 -9.11 -28.19 -3.07
C ARG A 279 -8.41 -28.14 -1.70
N ARG A 280 -7.72 -29.22 -1.37
CA ARG A 280 -6.90 -29.25 -0.15
C ARG A 280 -5.69 -28.32 -0.29
N TRP A 281 -5.35 -27.71 0.84
CA TRP A 281 -4.10 -26.97 0.99
C TRP A 281 -2.90 -27.91 0.85
N LYS A 282 -1.87 -27.48 0.15
CA LYS A 282 -0.64 -28.23 -0.11
C LYS A 282 0.59 -27.40 0.25
N ASP A 283 1.77 -28.03 0.33
CA ASP A 283 3.05 -27.35 0.59
C ASP A 283 3.38 -26.26 -0.45
N GLU A 284 2.92 -26.43 -1.70
CA GLU A 284 3.02 -25.42 -2.74
C GLU A 284 2.25 -24.15 -2.40
N ASP A 285 1.16 -24.26 -1.65
CA ASP A 285 0.35 -23.13 -1.21
C ASP A 285 1.04 -22.35 -0.09
N ASP A 286 1.78 -23.03 0.78
CA ASP A 286 2.64 -22.35 1.76
C ASP A 286 3.64 -21.44 1.06
N ALA A 287 4.37 -21.98 0.07
CA ALA A 287 5.36 -21.21 -0.67
C ALA A 287 4.73 -20.04 -1.44
N GLY A 288 3.57 -20.26 -2.08
CA GLY A 288 2.82 -19.22 -2.79
C GLY A 288 2.31 -18.13 -1.87
N PHE A 289 1.77 -18.50 -0.72
CA PHE A 289 1.30 -17.57 0.30
C PHE A 289 2.44 -16.72 0.88
N TYR A 290 3.57 -17.34 1.24
CA TYR A 290 4.72 -16.57 1.77
C TYR A 290 5.26 -15.60 0.74
N ASN A 291 5.40 -16.02 -0.51
CA ASN A 291 5.83 -15.15 -1.61
C ASN A 291 4.86 -13.98 -1.82
N TYR A 292 3.56 -14.23 -1.78
CA TYR A 292 2.53 -13.19 -1.88
C TYR A 292 2.66 -12.15 -0.75
N MET A 293 2.76 -12.62 0.50
CA MET A 293 2.87 -11.75 1.68
C MET A 293 4.17 -10.93 1.67
N GLU A 294 5.26 -11.50 1.18
CA GLU A 294 6.54 -10.80 1.07
C GLU A 294 6.50 -9.73 -0.03
N LEU A 295 6.07 -10.09 -1.24
CA LEU A 295 6.06 -9.17 -2.39
C LEU A 295 5.14 -7.97 -2.22
N PHE A 296 3.90 -8.20 -1.72
CA PHE A 296 2.88 -7.14 -1.69
C PHE A 296 2.80 -6.41 -0.36
N TYR A 297 3.08 -7.09 0.73
CA TYR A 297 2.95 -6.50 2.07
C TYR A 297 4.29 -6.36 2.80
N GLY A 298 5.38 -6.92 2.25
CA GLY A 298 6.69 -6.91 2.88
C GLY A 298 6.74 -7.72 4.18
N ILE A 299 5.72 -8.56 4.43
CA ILE A 299 5.65 -9.39 5.64
C ILE A 299 6.39 -10.70 5.40
N THR A 300 7.43 -10.93 6.19
CA THR A 300 8.26 -12.13 6.17
C THR A 300 8.28 -12.79 7.55
N GLY A 301 8.65 -14.07 7.59
CA GLY A 301 8.76 -14.85 8.84
C GLY A 301 7.71 -15.96 8.88
N ARG A 302 8.18 -17.19 8.56
CA ARG A 302 7.34 -18.38 8.41
C ARG A 302 6.42 -18.59 9.61
N GLU A 303 6.98 -18.61 10.82
CA GLU A 303 6.22 -18.84 12.06
C GLU A 303 5.04 -17.87 12.23
N LYS A 304 5.25 -16.58 11.91
CA LYS A 304 4.20 -15.55 12.02
C LYS A 304 3.10 -15.77 10.99
N LEU A 305 3.47 -16.13 9.77
CA LEU A 305 2.53 -16.39 8.68
C LEU A 305 1.74 -17.67 8.91
N ASP A 306 2.39 -18.75 9.40
CA ASP A 306 1.72 -20.00 9.78
C ASP A 306 0.70 -19.76 10.91
N ASN A 307 1.07 -19.00 11.92
CA ASN A 307 0.16 -18.63 13.01
C ASN A 307 -1.03 -17.80 12.51
N ALA A 308 -0.81 -16.88 11.58
CA ALA A 308 -1.89 -16.09 10.99
C ALA A 308 -2.84 -16.96 10.14
N LEU A 309 -2.31 -17.88 9.34
CA LEU A 309 -3.10 -18.89 8.60
C LEU A 309 -3.93 -19.74 9.54
N LEU A 310 -3.33 -20.25 10.62
CA LEU A 310 -4.03 -21.08 11.61
C LEU A 310 -5.18 -20.30 12.28
N ILE A 311 -4.94 -19.04 12.66
CA ILE A 311 -5.98 -18.18 13.26
C ILE A 311 -7.15 -18.00 12.29
N VAL A 312 -6.88 -17.59 11.05
CA VAL A 312 -7.94 -17.28 10.08
C VAL A 312 -8.66 -18.53 9.62
N SER A 313 -7.96 -19.61 9.30
CA SER A 313 -8.59 -20.86 8.87
C SER A 313 -9.42 -21.48 9.99
N SER A 314 -8.99 -21.35 11.26
CA SER A 314 -9.76 -21.84 12.41
C SER A 314 -11.06 -21.05 12.67
N GLN A 315 -11.10 -19.78 12.25
CA GLN A 315 -12.31 -18.95 12.31
C GLN A 315 -13.28 -19.27 11.17
N ASN A 316 -12.74 -19.71 10.03
CA ASN A 316 -13.49 -20.04 8.82
C ASN A 316 -13.59 -21.57 8.67
N ARG A 317 -14.44 -22.19 9.49
CA ARG A 317 -14.64 -23.65 9.46
C ARG A 317 -15.81 -24.03 8.59
N ILE A 318 -15.63 -25.09 7.82
CA ILE A 318 -16.69 -25.69 7.02
C ILE A 318 -16.78 -27.17 7.30
N ASN A 319 -17.95 -27.75 7.13
CA ASN A 319 -18.20 -29.19 7.22
C ASN A 319 -19.27 -29.58 6.20
N ASP A 320 -18.82 -29.90 4.98
CA ASP A 320 -19.73 -30.20 3.88
C ASP A 320 -20.61 -31.40 4.14
N VAL A 321 -20.08 -32.41 4.83
CA VAL A 321 -20.85 -33.62 5.21
C VAL A 321 -22.01 -33.24 6.12
N LYS A 322 -21.73 -32.37 7.11
CA LYS A 322 -22.76 -31.89 8.04
C LYS A 322 -23.83 -31.05 7.34
N GLU A 323 -23.41 -30.13 6.46
CA GLU A 323 -24.35 -29.28 5.72
C GLU A 323 -25.18 -30.12 4.72
N TYR A 324 -24.56 -31.11 4.06
CA TYR A 324 -25.28 -32.05 3.24
C TYR A 324 -26.33 -32.83 4.07
N LEU A 325 -25.94 -33.41 5.21
CA LEU A 325 -26.86 -34.14 6.06
C LEU A 325 -28.03 -33.30 6.59
N LYS A 326 -27.78 -32.03 6.92
CA LYS A 326 -28.83 -31.05 7.31
C LYS A 326 -29.77 -30.67 6.16
N SER A 327 -29.28 -30.69 4.94
CA SER A 327 -30.10 -30.35 3.75
C SER A 327 -31.11 -31.43 3.38
N LEU A 328 -30.90 -32.67 3.88
CA LEU A 328 -31.77 -33.79 3.59
C LEU A 328 -33.12 -33.64 4.27
N LYS A 329 -34.19 -33.96 3.50
CA LYS A 329 -35.57 -34.02 4.00
C LYS A 329 -36.03 -35.46 4.00
N TRP A 330 -36.53 -35.93 5.15
CA TRP A 330 -37.10 -37.24 5.22
C TRP A 330 -38.48 -37.35 4.51
N ASP A 331 -38.63 -38.37 3.68
CA ASP A 331 -39.85 -38.62 2.90
C ASP A 331 -40.90 -39.48 3.66
N GLY A 332 -40.64 -39.78 4.92
CA GLY A 332 -41.55 -40.58 5.77
C GLY A 332 -41.39 -42.12 5.62
N GLN A 333 -40.49 -42.58 4.74
CA GLN A 333 -40.29 -44.02 4.53
C GLN A 333 -39.13 -44.59 5.33
N ASN A 334 -39.38 -45.67 6.10
CA ASN A 334 -38.36 -46.35 6.85
C ASN A 334 -37.61 -47.37 5.98
N ARG A 335 -36.42 -46.95 5.48
CA ARG A 335 -35.52 -47.83 4.70
C ARG A 335 -34.38 -48.39 5.52
N LEU A 336 -34.11 -47.80 6.65
CA LEU A 336 -32.92 -48.07 7.42
C LEU A 336 -32.86 -49.54 7.92
N ASP A 337 -34.01 -50.07 8.34
CA ASP A 337 -34.10 -51.43 8.92
C ASP A 337 -33.96 -52.52 7.87
N THR A 338 -34.31 -52.27 6.64
CA THR A 338 -34.30 -53.25 5.55
C THR A 338 -33.18 -53.04 4.54
N LEU A 339 -32.28 -52.11 4.81
CA LEU A 339 -31.25 -51.66 3.87
C LEU A 339 -30.34 -52.82 3.40
N LEU A 340 -29.87 -53.67 4.35
CA LEU A 340 -28.99 -54.79 4.02
C LEU A 340 -29.73 -55.93 3.30
N SER A 341 -30.96 -56.23 3.69
CA SER A 341 -31.76 -57.30 3.05
C SER A 341 -32.21 -56.94 1.63
N VAL A 342 -32.65 -55.72 1.45
CA VAL A 342 -33.12 -55.24 0.14
C VAL A 342 -31.99 -55.06 -0.89
N TYR A 343 -30.88 -54.47 -0.48
CA TYR A 343 -29.81 -54.08 -1.43
C TYR A 343 -28.64 -55.07 -1.50
N LEU A 344 -28.40 -55.84 -0.46
CA LEU A 344 -27.26 -56.78 -0.42
C LEU A 344 -27.70 -58.25 -0.20
N GLY A 345 -29.01 -58.52 -0.12
CA GLY A 345 -29.55 -59.86 0.04
C GLY A 345 -29.19 -60.51 1.40
N ALA A 346 -28.90 -59.70 2.41
CA ALA A 346 -28.64 -60.22 3.75
C ALA A 346 -29.94 -60.75 4.39
N GLU A 347 -29.81 -61.74 5.29
CA GLU A 347 -30.97 -62.24 6.05
C GLU A 347 -31.62 -61.11 6.84
N ASP A 348 -32.93 -60.98 6.74
CA ASP A 348 -33.71 -59.96 7.46
C ASP A 348 -34.01 -60.44 8.88
N ASN A 349 -33.15 -60.08 9.83
CA ASN A 349 -33.25 -60.42 11.24
C ASN A 349 -32.92 -59.25 12.16
N GLY A 350 -33.15 -59.38 13.45
CA GLY A 350 -32.92 -58.33 14.43
C GLY A 350 -31.46 -57.89 14.51
N TYR A 351 -30.48 -58.74 14.17
CA TYR A 351 -29.07 -58.42 14.18
C TYR A 351 -28.69 -57.48 12.98
N THR A 352 -29.07 -57.87 11.78
CA THR A 352 -28.76 -57.10 10.56
C THR A 352 -29.41 -55.69 10.59
N ARG A 353 -30.65 -55.62 11.07
CA ARG A 353 -31.35 -54.34 11.29
C ARG A 353 -30.62 -53.47 12.33
N ALA A 354 -30.22 -54.05 13.48
CA ALA A 354 -29.56 -53.33 14.57
C ALA A 354 -28.16 -52.83 14.15
N VAL A 355 -27.39 -53.66 13.45
CA VAL A 355 -26.04 -53.30 12.97
C VAL A 355 -26.11 -52.10 12.02
N MET A 356 -27.00 -52.16 11.02
CA MET A 356 -27.08 -51.08 10.04
C MET A 356 -27.58 -49.78 10.67
N ARG A 357 -28.62 -49.84 11.48
CA ARG A 357 -29.15 -48.69 12.20
C ARG A 357 -28.08 -48.01 13.05
N LYS A 358 -27.36 -48.78 13.87
CA LYS A 358 -26.29 -48.26 14.77
C LYS A 358 -25.15 -47.67 13.96
N SER A 359 -24.70 -48.34 12.89
CA SER A 359 -23.59 -47.88 12.07
C SER A 359 -23.90 -46.56 11.37
N LEU A 360 -25.07 -46.42 10.73
CA LEU A 360 -25.46 -45.18 10.05
C LEU A 360 -25.77 -44.04 11.01
N CYS A 361 -26.44 -44.35 12.17
CA CYS A 361 -26.64 -43.32 13.21
C CYS A 361 -25.29 -42.84 13.78
N ALA A 362 -24.32 -43.73 13.98
CA ALA A 362 -23.00 -43.35 14.43
C ALA A 362 -22.24 -42.54 13.37
N ALA A 363 -22.35 -42.90 12.11
CA ALA A 363 -21.74 -42.13 11.00
C ALA A 363 -22.28 -40.68 10.96
N VAL A 364 -23.60 -40.52 11.05
CA VAL A 364 -24.23 -39.18 11.11
C VAL A 364 -23.80 -38.45 12.40
N ALA A 365 -23.83 -39.12 13.56
CA ALA A 365 -23.44 -38.48 14.82
C ALA A 365 -21.99 -37.96 14.77
N ARG A 366 -21.06 -38.76 14.21
CA ARG A 366 -19.64 -38.34 14.04
C ARG A 366 -19.46 -37.22 13.05
N ALA A 367 -20.24 -37.16 11.99
CA ALA A 367 -20.19 -36.05 11.01
C ALA A 367 -20.74 -34.76 11.62
N VAL A 368 -21.77 -34.82 12.47
CA VAL A 368 -22.40 -33.62 13.09
C VAL A 368 -21.62 -33.16 14.31
N THR A 369 -21.11 -34.09 15.12
CA THR A 369 -20.41 -33.81 16.38
C THR A 369 -19.08 -34.58 16.42
N GLY A 370 -17.97 -33.86 16.30
CA GLY A 370 -16.64 -34.44 16.40
C GLY A 370 -16.42 -35.14 17.76
N GLY A 371 -15.68 -36.25 17.75
CA GLY A 371 -15.32 -36.97 18.99
C GLY A 371 -16.37 -37.99 19.51
N VAL A 372 -17.50 -38.14 18.83
CA VAL A 372 -18.47 -39.20 19.18
C VAL A 372 -17.81 -40.57 19.08
N LYS A 373 -17.85 -41.33 20.18
CA LYS A 373 -17.25 -42.65 20.28
C LYS A 373 -18.12 -43.70 19.59
N TYR A 374 -17.52 -44.44 18.66
CA TYR A 374 -18.09 -45.62 18.04
C TYR A 374 -16.98 -46.59 17.65
N ASP A 375 -16.81 -47.64 18.40
CA ASP A 375 -15.66 -48.56 18.32
C ASP A 375 -15.93 -49.82 17.47
N TYR A 376 -17.05 -49.86 16.77
CA TYR A 376 -17.45 -51.00 15.94
C TYR A 376 -17.18 -50.72 14.48
N MET A 377 -16.68 -51.73 13.76
CA MET A 377 -16.44 -51.71 12.33
C MET A 377 -17.37 -52.77 11.66
N PRO A 378 -18.33 -52.35 10.82
CA PRO A 378 -19.14 -53.33 10.08
C PRO A 378 -18.30 -54.01 9.00
N ILE A 379 -18.30 -55.36 8.98
CA ILE A 379 -17.62 -56.17 7.99
C ILE A 379 -18.65 -56.82 7.09
N PHE A 380 -18.65 -56.49 5.79
CA PHE A 380 -19.55 -57.07 4.81
C PHE A 380 -18.88 -58.29 4.16
N THR A 381 -19.38 -59.50 4.44
CA THR A 381 -18.94 -60.76 3.84
C THR A 381 -19.98 -61.29 2.86
N GLY A 382 -19.53 -62.00 1.83
CA GLY A 382 -20.39 -62.59 0.81
C GLY A 382 -19.73 -62.71 -0.54
N PRO A 383 -20.37 -63.33 -1.55
CA PRO A 383 -19.84 -63.53 -2.88
C PRO A 383 -19.33 -62.26 -3.56
N GLN A 384 -18.41 -62.43 -4.48
CA GLN A 384 -17.95 -61.33 -5.33
C GLN A 384 -19.08 -60.87 -6.26
N GLY A 385 -19.19 -59.57 -6.45
CA GLY A 385 -20.17 -58.98 -7.41
C GLY A 385 -21.54 -58.64 -6.82
N ILE A 386 -21.85 -58.91 -5.56
CA ILE A 386 -23.15 -58.58 -4.95
C ILE A 386 -23.33 -57.10 -4.61
N GLY A 387 -22.36 -56.24 -4.94
CA GLY A 387 -22.51 -54.77 -4.82
C GLY A 387 -22.05 -54.17 -3.49
N LYS A 388 -21.24 -54.87 -2.66
CA LYS A 388 -20.79 -54.36 -1.33
C LYS A 388 -20.08 -53.02 -1.40
N SER A 389 -19.10 -52.89 -2.29
CA SER A 389 -18.34 -51.61 -2.48
C SER A 389 -19.23 -50.55 -3.15
N THR A 390 -20.10 -50.94 -4.08
CA THR A 390 -21.06 -50.01 -4.72
C THR A 390 -22.04 -49.44 -3.70
N PHE A 391 -22.50 -50.26 -2.77
CA PHE A 391 -23.37 -49.82 -1.68
C PHE A 391 -22.70 -48.75 -0.81
N LEU A 392 -21.44 -48.98 -0.40
CA LEU A 392 -20.68 -48.00 0.39
C LEU A 392 -20.38 -46.73 -0.45
N ARG A 393 -20.11 -46.85 -1.73
CA ARG A 393 -19.87 -45.70 -2.62
C ARG A 393 -21.12 -44.82 -2.76
N ILE A 394 -22.30 -45.46 -2.89
CA ILE A 394 -23.57 -44.69 -2.97
C ILE A 394 -23.85 -43.95 -1.64
N LEU A 395 -23.56 -44.54 -0.51
CA LEU A 395 -23.71 -43.89 0.79
C LEU A 395 -22.68 -42.81 1.03
N GLY A 396 -21.42 -43.06 0.63
CA GLY A 396 -20.30 -42.14 0.84
C GLY A 396 -20.21 -40.99 -0.17
N LYS A 397 -20.88 -41.14 -1.32
CA LYS A 397 -20.85 -40.13 -2.42
C LYS A 397 -19.41 -39.65 -2.73
N ASP A 398 -19.22 -38.33 -2.79
CA ASP A 398 -17.92 -37.69 -3.07
C ASP A 398 -16.91 -37.89 -1.95
N TRP A 399 -17.34 -38.34 -0.78
CA TRP A 399 -16.47 -38.63 0.39
C TRP A 399 -16.04 -40.10 0.50
N PHE A 400 -16.43 -40.92 -0.50
CA PHE A 400 -16.03 -42.35 -0.52
C PHE A 400 -14.58 -42.49 -1.00
N SER A 401 -13.81 -43.36 -0.33
CA SER A 401 -12.45 -43.75 -0.77
C SER A 401 -12.35 -45.29 -0.79
N ASP A 402 -11.70 -45.80 -1.83
CA ASP A 402 -11.39 -47.24 -1.98
C ASP A 402 -10.03 -47.61 -1.37
N SER A 403 -9.29 -46.65 -0.81
CA SER A 403 -7.93 -46.80 -0.25
C SER A 403 -7.96 -47.04 1.26
#